data_ac2175ad0c7be96e236e8033d06e2a03
#
_entry.id   ac2175ad0c7be96e236e8033d06e2a03
#
_cell.length_a   1.000
_cell.length_b   1.000
_cell.length_c   1.000
_cell.angle_alpha   90.00
_cell.angle_beta   90.00
_cell.angle_gamma   90.00
#
_symmetry.space_group_name_H-M   'P 1'
#
loop_
_entity.id
_entity.type
_entity.pdbx_description
1 polymer ?
#
loop_
_entity_poly.entity_id
_entity_poly.type
_entity_poly.pdbx_seq_one_letter_code
_entity_poly.pdbx_strand_id
1 'polypeptide(L)'
;MNPLPSRREVGIGRPVSELPLALADLHLSLSTNDRVACWLKPLPGPEWTTGRATDLVIGAGFTPAGSAIVERADVVLDMIRIHSLPDIVAAQMRLLIVGLNPSPYSADHSIGYARPGNRFWPAALAAGIVSADRNPRHALQHHGLGMTDLVRRTTQRADELNRAEFVSGFERVERLTAWLKPQAVCFVGLGGWRAVVDRKASSGVQDRTLGDRPVYVMPHTSGLNAHCRLEDLVAHFRAAAELADRA
;
A
#
# COMPACT_ATOMS: atom_id res chain seq x y z
N MET A 1 35.43 -0.96 3.08
CA MET A 1 34.77 -1.66 1.97
C MET A 1 33.37 -2.00 2.43
N ASN A 2 32.31 -1.45 1.77
CA ASN A 2 30.95 -1.91 2.06
C ASN A 2 30.87 -3.39 1.64
N PRO A 3 30.29 -4.26 2.48
CA PRO A 3 30.07 -5.65 2.09
C PRO A 3 29.23 -5.69 0.82
N LEU A 4 29.53 -6.65 -0.05
CA LEU A 4 28.71 -6.89 -1.25
C LEU A 4 27.26 -7.15 -0.82
N PRO A 5 26.26 -6.58 -1.54
CA PRO A 5 24.88 -6.81 -1.19
C PRO A 5 24.53 -8.29 -1.22
N SER A 6 23.78 -8.76 -0.23
CA SER A 6 23.32 -10.14 -0.20
C SER A 6 22.39 -10.40 -1.40
N ARG A 7 22.66 -11.46 -2.15
CA ARG A 7 21.80 -11.88 -3.28
C ARG A 7 20.53 -12.53 -2.75
N ARG A 8 19.39 -12.13 -3.30
CA ARG A 8 18.07 -12.73 -3.02
C ARG A 8 17.35 -13.01 -4.34
N GLU A 9 16.73 -14.15 -4.44
CA GLU A 9 15.84 -14.50 -5.55
C GLU A 9 14.40 -14.52 -5.04
N VAL A 10 13.49 -13.85 -5.75
CA VAL A 10 12.09 -13.69 -5.33
C VAL A 10 11.15 -14.04 -6.47
N GLY A 11 10.09 -14.79 -6.14
CA GLY A 11 9.01 -15.10 -7.06
C GLY A 11 9.34 -16.16 -8.12
N ILE A 12 10.31 -17.04 -7.88
CA ILE A 12 10.73 -18.06 -8.85
C ILE A 12 9.54 -18.91 -9.29
N GLY A 13 9.19 -18.81 -10.58
CA GLY A 13 8.10 -19.59 -11.18
C GLY A 13 6.71 -19.25 -10.65
N ARG A 14 6.54 -18.13 -9.95
CA ARG A 14 5.24 -17.66 -9.44
C ARG A 14 4.59 -16.67 -10.39
N PRO A 15 3.25 -16.56 -10.40
CA PRO A 15 2.56 -15.45 -11.06
C PRO A 15 3.07 -14.10 -10.56
N VAL A 16 3.12 -13.09 -11.44
CA VAL A 16 3.53 -11.72 -11.09
C VAL A 16 2.68 -11.15 -9.94
N SER A 17 1.39 -11.53 -9.89
CA SER A 17 0.44 -11.11 -8.86
C SER A 17 0.77 -11.60 -7.43
N GLU A 18 1.66 -12.58 -7.28
CA GLU A 18 2.12 -13.06 -5.97
C GLU A 18 3.39 -12.35 -5.47
N LEU A 19 4.08 -11.60 -6.34
CA LEU A 19 5.30 -10.87 -5.97
C LEU A 19 5.10 -9.84 -4.86
N PRO A 20 3.99 -9.09 -4.74
CA PRO A 20 3.81 -8.15 -3.65
C PRO A 20 4.01 -8.78 -2.27
N LEU A 21 3.38 -9.95 -2.04
CA LEU A 21 3.50 -10.65 -0.75
C LEU A 21 4.88 -11.28 -0.55
N ALA A 22 5.50 -11.80 -1.60
CA ALA A 22 6.86 -12.34 -1.52
C ALA A 22 7.90 -11.23 -1.21
N LEU A 23 7.74 -10.04 -1.79
CA LEU A 23 8.57 -8.88 -1.48
C LEU A 23 8.28 -8.31 -0.08
N ALA A 24 7.03 -8.38 0.38
CA ALA A 24 6.69 -8.02 1.75
C ALA A 24 7.38 -8.95 2.76
N ASP A 25 7.45 -10.26 2.49
CA ASP A 25 8.19 -11.21 3.32
C ASP A 25 9.69 -10.91 3.33
N LEU A 26 10.27 -10.58 2.19
CA LEU A 26 11.66 -10.14 2.11
C LEU A 26 11.89 -8.87 2.94
N HIS A 27 11.02 -7.85 2.81
CA HIS A 27 11.09 -6.63 3.61
C HIS A 27 11.10 -6.91 5.11
N LEU A 28 10.21 -7.79 5.58
CA LEU A 28 10.10 -8.17 7.00
C LEU A 28 11.29 -8.98 7.51
N SER A 29 12.03 -9.65 6.62
CA SER A 29 13.22 -10.44 6.97
C SER A 29 14.51 -9.64 7.08
N LEU A 30 14.49 -8.36 6.72
CA LEU A 30 15.66 -7.48 6.66
C LEU A 30 15.57 -6.37 7.71
N SER A 31 16.71 -5.76 8.02
CA SER A 31 16.78 -4.55 8.85
C SER A 31 16.73 -3.29 7.99
N THR A 32 16.29 -2.17 8.57
CA THR A 32 16.34 -0.86 7.90
C THR A 32 17.78 -0.55 7.47
N ASN A 33 17.93 -0.04 6.24
CA ASN A 33 19.18 0.24 5.53
C ASN A 33 19.94 -0.99 5.02
N ASP A 34 19.43 -2.21 5.20
CA ASP A 34 20.02 -3.37 4.54
C ASP A 34 19.95 -3.20 3.01
N ARG A 35 21.08 -3.50 2.35
CA ARG A 35 21.21 -3.48 0.90
C ARG A 35 21.15 -4.89 0.35
N VAL A 36 20.33 -5.10 -0.67
CA VAL A 36 20.06 -6.39 -1.29
C VAL A 36 20.13 -6.28 -2.80
N ALA A 37 20.83 -7.20 -3.44
CA ALA A 37 20.74 -7.43 -4.88
C ALA A 37 19.61 -8.46 -5.11
N CYS A 38 18.47 -8.01 -5.63
CA CYS A 38 17.28 -8.82 -5.79
C CYS A 38 17.06 -9.25 -7.25
N TRP A 39 16.93 -10.55 -7.46
CA TRP A 39 16.53 -11.16 -8.72
C TRP A 39 15.04 -11.50 -8.65
N LEU A 40 14.23 -10.75 -9.38
CA LEU A 40 12.80 -11.01 -9.52
C LEU A 40 12.59 -11.96 -10.70
N LYS A 41 12.09 -13.16 -10.44
CA LYS A 41 11.97 -14.28 -11.39
C LYS A 41 10.55 -14.84 -11.48
N PRO A 42 9.51 -14.01 -11.72
CA PRO A 42 8.17 -14.54 -11.89
C PRO A 42 8.03 -15.30 -13.21
N LEU A 43 6.88 -15.95 -13.39
CA LEU A 43 6.48 -16.46 -14.69
C LEU A 43 6.45 -15.32 -15.70
N PRO A 44 7.01 -15.51 -16.91
CA PRO A 44 6.98 -14.48 -17.95
C PRO A 44 5.55 -14.21 -18.42
N GLY A 45 5.26 -12.95 -18.73
CA GLY A 45 3.96 -12.54 -19.23
C GLY A 45 3.95 -11.05 -19.60
N PRO A 46 2.91 -10.58 -20.32
CA PRO A 46 2.83 -9.19 -20.79
C PRO A 46 2.76 -8.18 -19.63
N GLU A 47 2.35 -8.63 -18.45
CA GLU A 47 2.27 -7.80 -17.25
C GLU A 47 3.63 -7.54 -16.60
N TRP A 48 4.66 -8.33 -16.95
CA TRP A 48 5.98 -8.25 -16.36
C TRP A 48 6.88 -7.28 -17.12
N THR A 49 7.12 -6.12 -16.54
CA THR A 49 7.96 -5.04 -17.09
C THR A 49 8.90 -4.50 -16.02
N THR A 50 9.97 -3.80 -16.43
CA THR A 50 10.85 -3.10 -15.49
C THR A 50 10.11 -2.06 -14.64
N GLY A 51 9.16 -1.35 -15.24
CA GLY A 51 8.31 -0.40 -14.52
C GLY A 51 7.49 -1.09 -13.43
N ARG A 52 6.88 -2.24 -13.74
CA ARG A 52 6.15 -3.06 -12.77
C ARG A 52 7.08 -3.55 -11.66
N ALA A 53 8.25 -4.08 -12.01
CA ALA A 53 9.24 -4.52 -11.03
C ALA A 53 9.64 -3.38 -10.07
N THR A 54 9.88 -2.18 -10.60
CA THR A 54 10.21 -0.99 -9.81
C THR A 54 9.06 -0.58 -8.90
N ASP A 55 7.82 -0.53 -9.40
CA ASP A 55 6.63 -0.21 -8.59
C ASP A 55 6.44 -1.19 -7.43
N LEU A 56 6.69 -2.49 -7.68
CA LEU A 56 6.58 -3.54 -6.65
C LEU A 56 7.66 -3.41 -5.58
N VAL A 57 8.90 -3.13 -5.98
CA VAL A 57 10.01 -2.90 -5.05
C VAL A 57 9.74 -1.68 -4.18
N ILE A 58 9.31 -0.57 -4.77
CA ILE A 58 8.91 0.64 -4.03
C ILE A 58 7.73 0.32 -3.09
N GLY A 59 6.71 -0.36 -3.59
CA GLY A 59 5.55 -0.79 -2.81
C GLY A 59 5.90 -1.69 -1.63
N ALA A 60 6.90 -2.52 -1.77
CA ALA A 60 7.40 -3.36 -0.68
C ALA A 60 8.29 -2.62 0.34
N GLY A 61 8.44 -1.29 0.24
CA GLY A 61 9.22 -0.51 1.20
C GLY A 61 10.72 -0.57 0.96
N PHE A 62 11.12 -0.62 -0.31
CA PHE A 62 12.53 -0.48 -0.71
C PHE A 62 12.73 0.76 -1.59
N THR A 63 13.94 1.29 -1.56
CA THR A 63 14.41 2.28 -2.54
C THR A 63 15.35 1.60 -3.51
N PRO A 64 15.11 1.66 -4.84
CA PRO A 64 16.10 1.23 -5.83
C PRO A 64 17.40 2.00 -5.68
N ALA A 65 18.53 1.28 -5.68
CA ALA A 65 19.88 1.85 -5.55
C ALA A 65 20.61 1.96 -6.91
N GLY A 66 19.87 1.84 -8.00
CA GLY A 66 20.36 1.91 -9.39
C GLY A 66 19.23 1.60 -10.36
N SER A 67 19.57 1.56 -11.65
CA SER A 67 18.63 1.17 -12.70
C SER A 67 18.37 -0.35 -12.65
N ALA A 68 17.14 -0.74 -12.98
CA ALA A 68 16.81 -2.14 -13.17
C ALA A 68 17.57 -2.72 -14.38
N ILE A 69 18.14 -3.89 -14.20
CA ILE A 69 18.80 -4.66 -15.27
C ILE A 69 17.88 -5.79 -15.68
N VAL A 70 17.70 -5.98 -16.99
CA VAL A 70 16.92 -7.10 -17.52
C VAL A 70 17.87 -8.19 -17.98
N GLU A 71 17.76 -9.37 -17.40
CA GLU A 71 18.50 -10.56 -17.81
C GLU A 71 17.49 -11.62 -18.29
N ARG A 72 17.32 -11.76 -19.62
CA ARG A 72 16.26 -12.60 -20.25
C ARG A 72 14.87 -12.11 -19.85
N ALA A 73 14.16 -12.87 -18.99
CA ALA A 73 12.85 -12.49 -18.44
C ALA A 73 12.93 -12.03 -16.96
N ASP A 74 14.12 -12.12 -16.36
CA ASP A 74 14.33 -11.72 -14.97
C ASP A 74 14.61 -10.21 -14.89
N VAL A 75 14.23 -9.60 -13.78
CA VAL A 75 14.58 -8.20 -13.48
C VAL A 75 15.46 -8.19 -12.23
N VAL A 76 16.64 -7.61 -12.37
CA VAL A 76 17.61 -7.47 -11.28
C VAL A 76 17.62 -6.02 -10.81
N LEU A 77 17.50 -5.84 -9.51
CA LEU A 77 17.50 -4.54 -8.84
C LEU A 77 18.37 -4.59 -7.58
N ASP A 78 19.32 -3.67 -7.50
CA ASP A 78 19.91 -3.30 -6.23
C ASP A 78 18.92 -2.42 -5.47
N MET A 79 18.63 -2.75 -4.22
CA MET A 79 17.65 -2.04 -3.44
C MET A 79 18.04 -1.95 -1.96
N ILE A 80 17.58 -0.89 -1.31
CA ILE A 80 17.81 -0.63 0.11
C ILE A 80 16.47 -0.67 0.82
N ARG A 81 16.35 -1.47 1.91
CA ARG A 81 15.17 -1.46 2.75
C ARG A 81 15.06 -0.12 3.47
N ILE A 82 13.97 0.58 3.28
CA ILE A 82 13.68 1.83 4.01
C ILE A 82 12.82 1.55 5.25
N HIS A 83 12.83 2.46 6.20
CA HIS A 83 11.90 2.45 7.33
C HIS A 83 10.49 2.79 6.84
N SER A 84 9.72 1.77 6.52
CA SER A 84 8.40 1.85 5.87
C SER A 84 7.58 0.58 6.15
N LEU A 85 6.39 0.53 5.58
CA LEU A 85 5.54 -0.67 5.53
C LEU A 85 5.59 -1.29 4.12
N PRO A 86 5.57 -2.61 3.96
CA PRO A 86 5.33 -3.22 2.66
C PRO A 86 3.83 -3.14 2.30
N ASP A 87 3.54 -3.09 0.99
CA ASP A 87 2.19 -3.30 0.48
C ASP A 87 1.74 -4.72 0.81
N ILE A 88 0.54 -4.85 1.34
CA ILE A 88 -0.13 -6.12 1.57
C ILE A 88 -1.32 -6.19 0.60
N VAL A 89 -1.06 -6.65 -0.61
CA VAL A 89 -2.01 -6.60 -1.73
C VAL A 89 -1.97 -7.89 -2.55
N ALA A 90 -3.07 -8.17 -3.25
CA ALA A 90 -3.23 -9.29 -4.18
C ALA A 90 -4.12 -8.88 -5.36
N ALA A 91 -4.24 -9.74 -6.37
CA ALA A 91 -5.19 -9.52 -7.46
C ALA A 91 -6.65 -9.64 -6.96
N GLN A 92 -7.56 -8.89 -7.59
CA GLN A 92 -9.01 -8.99 -7.38
C GLN A 92 -9.45 -8.82 -5.92
N MET A 93 -8.77 -7.93 -5.17
CA MET A 93 -9.20 -7.58 -3.82
C MET A 93 -10.61 -7.00 -3.82
N ARG A 94 -11.38 -7.29 -2.76
CA ARG A 94 -12.67 -6.63 -2.52
C ARG A 94 -12.50 -5.12 -2.32
N LEU A 95 -11.52 -4.72 -1.50
CA LEU A 95 -11.28 -3.30 -1.20
C LEU A 95 -9.78 -3.05 -1.03
N LEU A 96 -9.25 -2.04 -1.73
CA LEU A 96 -7.89 -1.55 -1.52
C LEU A 96 -7.92 -0.33 -0.60
N ILE A 97 -7.36 -0.46 0.59
CA ILE A 97 -7.15 0.66 1.51
C ILE A 97 -5.87 1.40 1.14
N VAL A 98 -5.97 2.71 0.96
CA VAL A 98 -4.85 3.60 0.68
C VAL A 98 -4.66 4.56 1.84
N GLY A 99 -3.61 4.36 2.63
CA GLY A 99 -3.17 5.29 3.67
C GLY A 99 -2.42 6.48 3.08
N LEU A 100 -2.12 7.47 3.92
CA LEU A 100 -1.31 8.60 3.51
C LEU A 100 0.17 8.22 3.45
N ASN A 101 0.72 7.82 4.59
CA ASN A 101 2.08 7.32 4.76
C ASN A 101 2.23 6.61 6.10
N PRO A 102 3.25 5.75 6.28
CA PRO A 102 3.51 5.11 7.56
C PRO A 102 3.92 6.12 8.64
N SER A 103 3.43 5.94 9.86
CA SER A 103 4.05 6.53 11.04
C SER A 103 5.26 5.69 11.48
N PRO A 104 6.24 6.27 12.23
CA PRO A 104 7.35 5.48 12.78
C PRO A 104 6.86 4.28 13.59
N TYR A 105 5.88 4.47 14.45
CA TYR A 105 5.29 3.39 15.25
C TYR A 105 4.75 2.24 14.37
N SER A 106 4.06 2.56 13.29
CA SER A 106 3.53 1.55 12.37
C SER A 106 4.65 0.80 11.64
N ALA A 107 5.69 1.52 11.20
CA ALA A 107 6.85 0.92 10.55
C ALA A 107 7.64 0.00 11.48
N ASP A 108 7.84 0.41 12.75
CA ASP A 108 8.52 -0.40 13.79
C ASP A 108 7.77 -1.70 14.09
N HIS A 109 6.43 -1.68 14.05
CA HIS A 109 5.59 -2.85 14.32
C HIS A 109 5.21 -3.61 13.05
N SER A 110 5.60 -3.11 11.86
CA SER A 110 5.24 -3.69 10.56
C SER A 110 3.73 -3.83 10.33
N ILE A 111 2.93 -2.97 10.96
CA ILE A 111 1.46 -2.99 10.90
C ILE A 111 0.93 -1.58 10.62
N GLY A 112 0.19 -1.43 9.53
CA GLY A 112 -0.49 -0.18 9.21
C GLY A 112 -1.49 0.21 10.30
N TYR A 113 -1.54 1.52 10.62
CA TYR A 113 -2.46 2.07 11.64
C TYR A 113 -2.26 1.51 13.06
N ALA A 114 -1.09 0.94 13.39
CA ALA A 114 -0.84 0.27 14.66
C ALA A 114 -0.73 1.22 15.86
N ARG A 115 -0.50 2.53 15.63
CA ARG A 115 -0.28 3.50 16.72
C ARG A 115 -1.41 3.45 17.74
N PRO A 116 -1.12 3.38 19.06
CA PRO A 116 -2.12 3.48 20.11
C PRO A 116 -3.03 4.70 19.91
N GLY A 117 -4.33 4.52 20.06
CA GLY A 117 -5.32 5.56 19.81
C GLY A 117 -5.74 5.73 18.34
N ASN A 118 -5.10 5.04 17.39
CA ASN A 118 -5.60 4.99 16.01
C ASN A 118 -6.86 4.12 15.96
N ARG A 119 -7.92 4.64 15.33
CA ARG A 119 -9.25 4.03 15.31
C ARG A 119 -9.53 3.17 14.08
N PHE A 120 -8.51 2.97 13.20
CA PHE A 120 -8.68 2.17 11.98
C PHE A 120 -9.19 0.75 12.32
N TRP A 121 -8.40 -0.01 13.09
CA TRP A 121 -8.72 -1.40 13.40
C TRP A 121 -10.00 -1.55 14.22
N PRO A 122 -10.24 -0.76 15.29
CA PRO A 122 -11.51 -0.77 15.99
C PRO A 122 -12.72 -0.49 15.08
N ALA A 123 -12.62 0.49 14.19
CA ALA A 123 -13.70 0.82 13.26
C ALA A 123 -13.90 -0.26 12.19
N ALA A 124 -12.82 -0.83 11.64
CA ALA A 124 -12.88 -1.89 10.66
C ALA A 124 -13.50 -3.18 11.22
N LEU A 125 -13.17 -3.54 12.47
CA LEU A 125 -13.80 -4.66 13.20
C LEU A 125 -15.31 -4.40 13.43
N ALA A 126 -15.67 -3.23 13.93
CA ALA A 126 -17.07 -2.87 14.18
C ALA A 126 -17.90 -2.72 12.88
N ALA A 127 -17.25 -2.40 11.78
CA ALA A 127 -17.87 -2.38 10.45
C ALA A 127 -18.05 -3.80 9.86
N GLY A 128 -17.35 -4.80 10.39
CA GLY A 128 -17.37 -6.18 9.88
C GLY A 128 -16.53 -6.41 8.61
N ILE A 129 -15.65 -5.45 8.26
CA ILE A 129 -14.79 -5.59 7.08
C ILE A 129 -13.48 -6.34 7.37
N VAL A 130 -13.19 -6.59 8.64
CA VAL A 130 -12.12 -7.46 9.13
C VAL A 130 -12.61 -8.23 10.34
N SER A 131 -11.98 -9.38 10.66
CA SER A 131 -12.32 -10.21 11.84
C SER A 131 -11.15 -10.43 12.80
N ALA A 132 -9.96 -9.88 12.47
CA ALA A 132 -8.78 -9.92 13.34
C ALA A 132 -8.21 -8.51 13.53
N ASP A 133 -7.86 -8.16 14.78
CA ASP A 133 -7.22 -6.88 15.09
C ASP A 133 -5.78 -6.86 14.61
N ARG A 134 -5.36 -5.75 14.02
CA ARG A 134 -3.97 -5.48 13.59
C ARG A 134 -3.30 -6.61 12.81
N ASN A 135 -4.05 -7.26 11.95
CA ASN A 135 -3.54 -8.33 11.11
C ASN A 135 -3.83 -8.07 9.61
N PRO A 136 -2.96 -7.30 8.91
CA PRO A 136 -3.17 -6.98 7.49
C PRO A 136 -3.22 -8.21 6.58
N ARG A 137 -2.43 -9.25 6.88
CA ARG A 137 -2.45 -10.48 6.08
C ARG A 137 -3.76 -11.24 6.22
N HIS A 138 -4.28 -11.35 7.43
CA HIS A 138 -5.59 -11.95 7.67
C HIS A 138 -6.70 -11.13 6.97
N ALA A 139 -6.62 -9.78 7.04
CA ALA A 139 -7.56 -8.91 6.35
C ALA A 139 -7.57 -9.16 4.83
N LEU A 140 -6.39 -9.32 4.22
CA LEU A 140 -6.29 -9.65 2.80
C LEU A 140 -6.84 -11.05 2.50
N GLN A 141 -6.41 -12.07 3.24
CA GLN A 141 -6.71 -13.48 2.96
C GLN A 141 -8.18 -13.84 3.18
N HIS A 142 -8.81 -13.28 4.20
CA HIS A 142 -10.18 -13.67 4.61
C HIS A 142 -11.26 -12.66 4.23
N HIS A 143 -10.86 -11.41 3.95
CA HIS A 143 -11.82 -10.33 3.65
C HIS A 143 -11.54 -9.63 2.32
N GLY A 144 -10.48 -10.03 1.60
CA GLY A 144 -10.07 -9.36 0.36
C GLY A 144 -9.68 -7.89 0.56
N LEU A 145 -9.26 -7.51 1.78
CA LEU A 145 -8.92 -6.14 2.13
C LEU A 145 -7.40 -5.95 2.00
N GLY A 146 -6.97 -5.34 0.89
CA GLY A 146 -5.57 -4.99 0.68
C GLY A 146 -5.21 -3.64 1.28
N MET A 147 -3.92 -3.43 1.55
CA MET A 147 -3.41 -2.22 2.18
C MET A 147 -2.15 -1.72 1.47
N THR A 148 -2.13 -0.43 1.16
CA THR A 148 -0.97 0.32 0.66
C THR A 148 -0.96 1.73 1.25
N ASP A 149 0.14 2.45 1.11
CA ASP A 149 0.23 3.88 1.42
C ASP A 149 0.57 4.70 0.17
N LEU A 150 0.03 5.91 0.09
CA LEU A 150 0.27 6.84 -1.01
C LEU A 150 1.75 7.22 -1.06
N VAL A 151 2.32 7.66 0.07
CA VAL A 151 3.74 7.98 0.21
C VAL A 151 4.43 6.91 1.05
N ARG A 152 5.57 6.43 0.56
CA ARG A 152 6.30 5.34 1.24
C ARG A 152 7.18 5.80 2.38
N ARG A 153 7.57 7.07 2.38
CA ARG A 153 8.43 7.65 3.41
C ARG A 153 7.70 7.81 4.72
N THR A 154 8.25 7.22 5.78
CA THR A 154 7.75 7.38 7.15
C THR A 154 8.00 8.80 7.67
N THR A 155 6.98 9.40 8.29
CA THR A 155 7.09 10.72 8.94
C THR A 155 6.36 10.74 10.28
N GLN A 156 6.77 11.65 11.15
CA GLN A 156 6.06 11.91 12.42
C GLN A 156 4.72 12.63 12.16
N ARG A 157 4.71 13.52 11.17
CA ARG A 157 3.59 14.40 10.84
C ARG A 157 3.36 14.42 9.33
N ALA A 158 2.10 14.54 8.93
CA ALA A 158 1.70 14.56 7.51
C ALA A 158 2.20 15.82 6.77
N ASP A 159 2.41 16.92 7.47
CA ASP A 159 2.88 18.20 6.89
C ASP A 159 4.39 18.19 6.52
N GLU A 160 5.12 17.14 6.88
CA GLU A 160 6.48 16.90 6.41
C GLU A 160 6.54 16.38 4.96
N LEU A 161 5.40 15.96 4.41
CA LEU A 161 5.29 15.45 3.04
C LEU A 161 5.07 16.60 2.06
N ASN A 162 5.70 16.53 0.91
CA ASN A 162 5.56 17.52 -0.15
C ASN A 162 4.65 17.04 -1.29
N ARG A 163 4.23 17.99 -2.14
CA ARG A 163 3.29 17.69 -3.24
C ARG A 163 3.85 16.70 -4.25
N ALA A 164 5.14 16.72 -4.52
CA ALA A 164 5.76 15.81 -5.50
C ALA A 164 5.69 14.35 -5.01
N GLU A 165 5.85 14.11 -3.69
CA GLU A 165 5.66 12.79 -3.10
C GLU A 165 4.22 12.29 -3.26
N PHE A 166 3.23 13.17 -3.09
CA PHE A 166 1.82 12.82 -3.31
C PHE A 166 1.53 12.48 -4.78
N VAL A 167 2.04 13.27 -5.72
CA VAL A 167 1.83 13.04 -7.16
C VAL A 167 2.44 11.70 -7.58
N SER A 168 3.72 11.47 -7.28
CA SER A 168 4.39 10.22 -7.66
C SER A 168 3.77 8.98 -6.98
N GLY A 169 3.36 9.13 -5.72
CA GLY A 169 2.65 8.09 -4.99
C GLY A 169 1.29 7.77 -5.59
N PHE A 170 0.54 8.81 -5.99
CA PHE A 170 -0.76 8.64 -6.64
C PHE A 170 -0.64 7.89 -7.96
N GLU A 171 0.31 8.27 -8.82
CA GLU A 171 0.59 7.58 -10.08
C GLU A 171 0.95 6.11 -9.87
N ARG A 172 1.75 5.80 -8.84
CA ARG A 172 2.08 4.41 -8.49
C ARG A 172 0.83 3.64 -8.06
N VAL A 173 0.01 4.20 -7.18
CA VAL A 173 -1.22 3.55 -6.69
C VAL A 173 -2.23 3.39 -7.83
N GLU A 174 -2.31 4.33 -8.77
CA GLU A 174 -3.16 4.22 -9.96
C GLU A 174 -2.73 3.04 -10.85
N ARG A 175 -1.42 2.89 -11.14
CA ARG A 175 -0.88 1.74 -11.87
C ARG A 175 -1.10 0.41 -11.12
N LEU A 176 -0.96 0.42 -9.79
CA LEU A 176 -1.22 -0.74 -8.94
C LEU A 176 -2.70 -1.16 -9.02
N THR A 177 -3.60 -0.19 -8.94
CA THR A 177 -5.06 -0.40 -9.00
C THR A 177 -5.49 -0.92 -10.38
N ALA A 178 -5.02 -0.31 -11.45
CA ALA A 178 -5.30 -0.73 -12.83
C ALA A 178 -4.84 -2.18 -13.10
N TRP A 179 -3.77 -2.60 -12.44
CA TRP A 179 -3.23 -3.95 -12.58
C TRP A 179 -3.95 -4.98 -11.70
N LEU A 180 -4.06 -4.75 -10.39
CA LEU A 180 -4.61 -5.72 -9.43
C LEU A 180 -6.14 -5.76 -9.44
N LYS A 181 -6.78 -4.74 -10.00
CA LYS A 181 -8.24 -4.64 -10.21
C LYS A 181 -9.06 -4.94 -8.94
N PRO A 182 -8.83 -4.22 -7.81
CA PRO A 182 -9.73 -4.31 -6.67
C PRO A 182 -11.15 -3.91 -7.09
N GLN A 183 -12.19 -4.34 -6.36
CA GLN A 183 -13.55 -3.90 -6.67
C GLN A 183 -13.73 -2.39 -6.41
N ALA A 184 -13.16 -1.88 -5.32
CA ALA A 184 -13.10 -0.44 -5.04
C ALA A 184 -11.80 -0.04 -4.32
N VAL A 185 -11.53 1.27 -4.29
CA VAL A 185 -10.39 1.88 -3.59
C VAL A 185 -10.90 2.81 -2.51
N CYS A 186 -10.38 2.68 -1.29
CA CYS A 186 -10.73 3.55 -0.16
C CYS A 186 -9.51 4.32 0.35
N PHE A 187 -9.50 5.63 0.15
CA PHE A 187 -8.50 6.52 0.74
C PHE A 187 -8.87 6.86 2.19
N VAL A 188 -7.96 6.58 3.11
CA VAL A 188 -8.12 6.88 4.54
C VAL A 188 -7.48 8.22 4.86
N GLY A 189 -8.31 9.25 4.85
CA GLY A 189 -7.92 10.66 5.00
C GLY A 189 -7.99 11.44 3.69
N LEU A 190 -8.61 12.63 3.77
CA LEU A 190 -8.82 13.49 2.60
C LEU A 190 -7.52 14.14 2.08
N GLY A 191 -6.45 14.20 2.93
CA GLY A 191 -5.26 15.00 2.61
C GLY A 191 -4.58 14.60 1.31
N GLY A 192 -4.33 13.31 1.10
CA GLY A 192 -3.68 12.82 -0.12
C GLY A 192 -4.53 13.05 -1.38
N TRP A 193 -5.83 12.78 -1.30
CA TRP A 193 -6.75 13.02 -2.41
C TRP A 193 -6.84 14.50 -2.77
N ARG A 194 -7.00 15.36 -1.76
CA ARG A 194 -7.06 16.82 -1.95
C ARG A 194 -5.77 17.43 -2.51
N ALA A 195 -4.64 16.85 -2.20
CA ALA A 195 -3.34 17.34 -2.70
C ALA A 195 -3.15 17.11 -4.19
N VAL A 196 -3.76 16.05 -4.76
CA VAL A 196 -3.50 15.63 -6.15
C VAL A 196 -4.72 15.76 -7.05
N VAL A 197 -5.92 15.43 -6.54
CA VAL A 197 -7.12 15.27 -7.38
C VAL A 197 -8.05 16.44 -7.27
N ASP A 198 -8.63 16.68 -6.10
CA ASP A 198 -9.61 17.76 -5.89
C ASP A 198 -9.45 18.38 -4.50
N ARG A 199 -9.01 19.64 -4.46
CA ARG A 199 -8.81 20.42 -3.22
C ARG A 199 -10.09 20.60 -2.40
N LYS A 200 -11.26 20.48 -3.01
CA LYS A 200 -12.57 20.66 -2.37
C LYS A 200 -13.26 19.34 -2.04
N ALA A 201 -12.64 18.20 -2.33
CA ALA A 201 -13.24 16.89 -2.10
C ALA A 201 -13.76 16.76 -0.66
N SER A 202 -14.93 16.19 -0.52
CA SER A 202 -15.54 15.75 0.74
C SER A 202 -15.44 14.23 0.89
N SER A 203 -15.68 13.73 2.10
CA SER A 203 -15.78 12.28 2.33
C SER A 203 -17.00 11.70 1.61
N GLY A 204 -16.85 10.49 1.08
CA GLY A 204 -17.86 9.79 0.29
C GLY A 204 -17.29 9.23 -1.01
N VAL A 205 -18.18 8.76 -1.88
CA VAL A 205 -17.86 8.33 -3.23
C VAL A 205 -17.36 9.52 -4.03
N GLN A 206 -16.33 9.32 -4.86
CA GLN A 206 -15.74 10.35 -5.69
C GLN A 206 -16.15 10.12 -7.16
N ASP A 207 -16.29 11.23 -7.92
CA ASP A 207 -16.63 11.16 -9.34
C ASP A 207 -15.48 10.58 -10.18
N ARG A 208 -14.22 10.85 -9.77
CA ARG A 208 -13.03 10.32 -10.42
C ARG A 208 -12.76 8.89 -9.96
N THR A 209 -12.63 7.97 -10.91
CA THR A 209 -12.11 6.62 -10.70
C THR A 209 -10.58 6.62 -10.56
N LEU A 210 -10.02 5.53 -10.07
CA LEU A 210 -8.58 5.25 -10.02
C LEU A 210 -8.31 3.90 -10.68
N GLY A 211 -7.56 3.87 -11.78
CA GLY A 211 -7.34 2.64 -12.55
C GLY A 211 -8.64 1.94 -12.91
N ASP A 212 -9.64 2.70 -13.35
CA ASP A 212 -11.01 2.27 -13.69
C ASP A 212 -11.82 1.68 -12.52
N ARG A 213 -11.40 1.92 -11.27
CA ARG A 213 -12.13 1.44 -10.09
C ARG A 213 -12.77 2.60 -9.33
N PRO A 214 -14.00 2.38 -8.79
CA PRO A 214 -14.68 3.39 -7.99
C PRO A 214 -13.87 3.73 -6.74
N VAL A 215 -13.92 5.00 -6.35
CA VAL A 215 -13.15 5.54 -5.23
C VAL A 215 -14.07 6.04 -4.13
N TYR A 216 -13.75 5.66 -2.91
CA TYR A 216 -14.30 6.22 -1.70
C TYR A 216 -13.21 6.97 -0.93
N VAL A 217 -13.48 8.17 -0.44
CA VAL A 217 -12.56 8.91 0.44
C VAL A 217 -13.23 9.06 1.80
N MET A 218 -12.53 8.69 2.87
CA MET A 218 -13.05 8.80 4.23
C MET A 218 -12.19 9.72 5.11
N PRO A 219 -12.69 10.19 6.25
CA PRO A 219 -11.88 10.90 7.23
C PRO A 219 -10.70 10.05 7.70
N HIS A 220 -9.60 10.69 8.14
CA HIS A 220 -8.49 9.96 8.71
C HIS A 220 -8.84 9.36 10.09
N THR A 221 -8.27 8.20 10.38
CA THR A 221 -8.57 7.40 11.58
C THR A 221 -7.68 7.73 12.79
N SER A 222 -6.77 8.69 12.66
CA SER A 222 -5.90 9.13 13.76
C SER A 222 -6.72 9.56 14.98
N GLY A 223 -6.26 9.21 16.18
CA GLY A 223 -6.85 9.67 17.44
C GLY A 223 -6.87 11.19 17.63
N LEU A 224 -6.07 11.93 16.83
CA LEU A 224 -6.08 13.38 16.79
C LEU A 224 -7.26 13.98 16.03
N ASN A 225 -8.09 13.17 15.36
CA ASN A 225 -9.27 13.64 14.66
C ASN A 225 -10.44 13.82 15.63
N ALA A 226 -10.53 14.98 16.26
CA ALA A 226 -11.60 15.29 17.21
C ALA A 226 -13.02 15.44 16.57
N HIS A 227 -13.07 15.61 15.23
CA HIS A 227 -14.31 15.89 14.49
C HIS A 227 -15.02 14.63 13.96
N CYS A 228 -14.46 13.45 14.18
CA CYS A 228 -15.02 12.20 13.69
C CYS A 228 -15.05 11.18 14.82
N ARG A 229 -16.21 10.66 15.15
CA ARG A 229 -16.39 9.61 16.17
C ARG A 229 -16.08 8.24 15.61
N LEU A 230 -16.00 7.23 16.48
CA LEU A 230 -15.79 5.84 16.04
C LEU A 230 -16.92 5.36 15.14
N GLU A 231 -18.16 5.68 15.50
CA GLU A 231 -19.37 5.30 14.76
C GLU A 231 -19.38 5.90 13.35
N ASP A 232 -18.88 7.13 13.18
CA ASP A 232 -18.76 7.77 11.88
C ASP A 232 -17.74 7.02 10.99
N LEU A 233 -16.62 6.59 11.55
CA LEU A 233 -15.62 5.78 10.84
C LEU A 233 -16.18 4.40 10.46
N VAL A 234 -16.96 3.78 11.33
CA VAL A 234 -17.68 2.53 11.05
C VAL A 234 -18.63 2.70 9.86
N ALA A 235 -19.41 3.78 9.85
CA ALA A 235 -20.32 4.08 8.74
C ALA A 235 -19.57 4.29 7.43
N HIS A 236 -18.42 5.00 7.44
CA HIS A 236 -17.57 5.16 6.26
C HIS A 236 -17.01 3.85 5.75
N PHE A 237 -16.52 2.96 6.63
CA PHE A 237 -16.03 1.65 6.21
C PHE A 237 -17.12 0.77 5.61
N ARG A 238 -18.33 0.79 6.16
CA ARG A 238 -19.48 0.08 5.58
C ARG A 238 -19.82 0.62 4.20
N ALA A 239 -19.90 1.94 4.04
CA ALA A 239 -20.18 2.56 2.76
C ALA A 239 -19.10 2.25 1.69
N ALA A 240 -17.82 2.23 2.08
CA ALA A 240 -16.73 1.83 1.18
C ALA A 240 -16.83 0.33 0.79
N ALA A 241 -17.19 -0.54 1.71
CA ALA A 241 -17.41 -1.96 1.44
C ALA A 241 -18.62 -2.18 0.53
N GLU A 242 -19.74 -1.51 0.77
CA GLU A 242 -20.93 -1.55 -0.09
C GLU A 242 -20.65 -1.03 -1.51
N LEU A 243 -19.77 -0.02 -1.66
CA LEU A 243 -19.32 0.43 -2.97
C LEU A 243 -18.58 -0.69 -3.71
N ALA A 244 -17.69 -1.40 -3.00
CA ALA A 244 -16.94 -2.53 -3.56
C ALA A 244 -17.85 -3.70 -3.93
N ASP A 245 -18.88 -3.99 -3.14
CA ASP A 245 -19.81 -5.11 -3.37
C ASP A 245 -20.77 -4.85 -4.55
N ARG A 246 -20.88 -3.60 -5.01
CA ARG A 246 -21.70 -3.19 -6.17
C ARG A 246 -20.90 -3.03 -7.47
N ALA A 247 -19.58 -3.04 -7.41
CA ALA A 247 -18.68 -2.87 -8.54
C ALA A 247 -18.37 -4.20 -9.21
#